data_4a5fafd9a27d7940d3ff638934ec3ba0
#
_entry.id   4a5fafd9a27d7940d3ff638934ec3ba0
#
_cell.length_a   1.000
_cell.length_b   1.000
_cell.length_c   1.000
_cell.angle_alpha   90.00
_cell.angle_beta   90.00
_cell.angle_gamma   90.00
#
_symmetry.space_group_name_H-M   'P 1'
#
loop_
_entity.id
_entity.type
_entity.pdbx_description
1 polymer ?
#
loop_
_entity_poly.entity_id
_entity_poly.type
_entity_poly.pdbx_seq_one_letter_code
_entity_poly.pdbx_strand_id
1 'polypeptide(L)'
;MPAPERSIATNDQGIALLSGNEAVALAALHCGVCVGTGYPGTPSSEILETLAELGGKAQWAPNEKVAAEVGLGVSFGGGRTLVTMKHVGLNVAADVLFTAAYSGVTGGYVLASADDPGMASSQNEQDSRRYAVAAGVPMLEPSDSQEAYDFTGLAFAISERWQIPVLLRLTTRVCHSHTLVRPHREFTPPPAPAFTRNIPERVMVPAHARPAHRRLRRKLAEIARWNDEQGPVVEIDGTREPGIVTSGVAAMHALEAAPGAAMLKPGMVHPLPLERIRRFAAGCRRCVVVEEGDPYLLDALRAAGIPVDERPEGYRFGELDVGRVRSLLAGEQEPPPPPRRLKPPQLCDGCPHRSVFSVFKDLDCIVAGDIGCYTLAAMPPLQAMDTQICMGASIGVGLGLRHTLPADQARRVISVIGDSTFLHSGVTGIIEMAYNPPASGHVVVIVDNAITAMTGLQEHPGTGRSLDHRRATRVVPEELARAAGIDDVRVLNPLRELDRFRDELQEALAAGSLTVFVMRQPCLLAVGKTKAYEKAIAGSAAACGCGCALVSPTP
;
A
#
# COMPACT_ATOMS: atom_id res chain seq x y z
N MET A 1 -3.30 -2.13 28.74
CA MET A 1 -1.83 -2.10 28.86
C MET A 1 -1.33 -1.49 27.56
N PRO A 2 -0.33 -0.61 27.55
CA PRO A 2 0.37 -0.35 26.32
C PRO A 2 0.86 -1.69 25.79
N ALA A 3 0.91 -1.86 24.45
CA ALA A 3 1.56 -3.02 23.85
C ALA A 3 2.95 -3.15 24.50
N PRO A 4 3.45 -4.37 24.78
CA PRO A 4 4.79 -4.51 25.34
C PRO A 4 5.76 -3.83 24.36
N GLU A 5 6.56 -2.92 24.89
CA GLU A 5 7.61 -2.28 24.10
C GLU A 5 8.52 -3.41 23.55
N ARG A 6 8.44 -3.62 22.24
CA ARG A 6 9.35 -4.52 21.56
C ARG A 6 10.73 -3.87 21.56
N SER A 7 11.73 -4.57 22.05
CA SER A 7 13.12 -4.16 21.88
C SER A 7 13.74 -4.92 20.70
N ILE A 8 14.46 -4.22 19.85
CA ILE A 8 15.28 -4.89 18.82
C ILE A 8 16.49 -5.53 19.50
N ALA A 9 16.56 -6.84 19.40
CA ALA A 9 17.71 -7.58 19.91
C ALA A 9 18.91 -7.37 18.98
N THR A 10 20.02 -6.91 19.52
CA THR A 10 21.31 -6.81 18.84
C THR A 10 22.31 -7.79 19.45
N ASN A 11 23.26 -8.27 18.65
CA ASN A 11 24.40 -9.02 19.14
C ASN A 11 25.42 -8.09 19.83
N ASP A 12 26.51 -8.65 20.34
CA ASP A 12 27.61 -7.92 21.02
C ASP A 12 28.28 -6.84 20.15
N GLN A 13 28.10 -6.92 18.83
CA GLN A 13 28.62 -5.94 17.87
C GLN A 13 27.58 -4.88 17.48
N GLY A 14 26.42 -4.88 18.11
CA GLY A 14 25.32 -3.95 17.82
C GLY A 14 24.58 -4.25 16.50
N ILE A 15 24.66 -5.49 16.00
CA ILE A 15 24.01 -5.91 14.74
C ILE A 15 22.70 -6.62 15.07
N ALA A 16 21.63 -6.27 14.35
CA ALA A 16 20.33 -6.92 14.41
C ALA A 16 20.01 -7.65 13.11
N LEU A 17 19.23 -8.72 13.17
CA LEU A 17 18.63 -9.36 12.00
C LEU A 17 17.22 -8.81 11.83
N LEU A 18 17.01 -7.98 10.79
CA LEU A 18 15.76 -7.27 10.54
C LEU A 18 15.25 -7.51 9.13
N SER A 19 13.93 -7.52 8.98
CA SER A 19 13.29 -7.34 7.68
C SER A 19 13.42 -5.88 7.22
N GLY A 20 13.20 -5.63 5.91
CA GLY A 20 13.18 -4.25 5.42
C GLY A 20 12.10 -3.41 6.09
N ASN A 21 10.92 -3.99 6.36
CA ASN A 21 9.83 -3.30 7.08
C ASN A 21 10.25 -2.91 8.49
N GLU A 22 10.87 -3.82 9.25
CA GLU A 22 11.39 -3.54 10.59
C GLU A 22 12.51 -2.50 10.57
N ALA A 23 13.38 -2.55 9.57
CA ALA A 23 14.45 -1.59 9.38
C ALA A 23 13.94 -0.16 9.12
N VAL A 24 12.94 0.01 8.24
CA VAL A 24 12.26 1.29 7.99
C VAL A 24 11.60 1.82 9.27
N ALA A 25 10.88 0.97 10.00
CA ALA A 25 10.20 1.35 11.24
C ALA A 25 11.21 1.83 12.32
N LEU A 26 12.30 1.08 12.50
CA LEU A 26 13.35 1.44 13.44
C LEU A 26 14.05 2.76 13.07
N ALA A 27 14.34 2.96 11.78
CA ALA A 27 14.93 4.21 11.29
C ALA A 27 13.97 5.40 11.48
N ALA A 28 12.67 5.22 11.21
CA ALA A 28 11.66 6.24 11.45
C ALA A 28 11.59 6.66 12.93
N LEU A 29 11.67 5.69 13.85
CA LEU A 29 11.75 5.96 15.29
C LEU A 29 13.02 6.76 15.63
N HIS A 30 14.17 6.34 15.13
CA HIS A 30 15.46 7.00 15.37
C HIS A 30 15.51 8.40 14.74
N CYS A 31 14.81 8.62 13.63
CA CYS A 31 14.64 9.93 13.00
C CYS A 31 13.68 10.85 13.76
N GLY A 32 13.02 10.39 14.82
CA GLY A 32 12.05 11.19 15.58
C GLY A 32 10.78 11.49 14.79
N VAL A 33 10.23 10.52 14.06
CA VAL A 33 8.94 10.65 13.37
C VAL A 33 7.84 10.97 14.38
N CYS A 34 7.10 12.05 14.15
CA CYS A 34 5.99 12.45 15.03
C CYS A 34 4.80 11.52 14.92
N VAL A 35 4.46 11.08 13.71
CA VAL A 35 3.37 10.15 13.42
C VAL A 35 3.70 9.34 12.17
N GLY A 36 3.58 8.02 12.28
CA GLY A 36 3.44 7.12 11.15
C GLY A 36 1.97 6.93 10.80
N THR A 37 1.60 7.02 9.53
CA THR A 37 0.21 6.85 9.07
C THR A 37 0.15 6.04 7.78
N GLY A 38 -0.90 5.25 7.58
CA GLY A 38 -1.02 4.41 6.39
C GLY A 38 -2.35 3.68 6.33
N TYR A 39 -2.54 2.89 5.30
CA TYR A 39 -3.60 1.90 5.19
C TYR A 39 -2.97 0.50 5.02
N PRO A 40 -3.54 -0.56 5.64
CA PRO A 40 -2.98 -1.89 5.56
C PRO A 40 -2.90 -2.42 4.12
N GLY A 41 -1.72 -2.85 3.69
CA GLY A 41 -1.48 -3.40 2.36
C GLY A 41 -0.18 -4.20 2.29
N THR A 42 -0.25 -5.50 2.02
CA THR A 42 0.94 -6.34 1.84
C THR A 42 1.70 -5.89 0.57
N PRO A 43 3.01 -5.58 0.66
CA PRO A 43 3.93 -5.99 1.73
C PRO A 43 4.32 -4.91 2.75
N SER A 44 3.63 -3.77 2.90
CA SER A 44 4.06 -2.63 3.73
C SER A 44 3.41 -2.55 5.13
N SER A 45 2.43 -3.40 5.46
CA SER A 45 1.66 -3.28 6.71
C SER A 45 2.52 -3.31 7.96
N GLU A 46 3.52 -4.19 7.99
CA GLU A 46 4.37 -4.43 9.15
C GLU A 46 5.24 -3.21 9.53
N ILE A 47 5.41 -2.23 8.63
CA ILE A 47 6.16 -1.00 8.95
C ILE A 47 5.50 -0.24 10.10
N LEU A 48 4.19 0.01 10.01
CA LEU A 48 3.48 0.76 11.04
C LEU A 48 3.21 -0.08 12.29
N GLU A 49 2.97 -1.39 12.13
CA GLU A 49 2.82 -2.32 13.25
C GLU A 49 4.11 -2.34 14.08
N THR A 50 5.26 -2.51 13.43
CA THR A 50 6.58 -2.48 14.10
C THR A 50 6.87 -1.11 14.71
N LEU A 51 6.56 0.00 14.02
CA LEU A 51 6.76 1.34 14.59
C LEU A 51 5.97 1.52 15.89
N ALA A 52 4.73 1.04 15.95
CA ALA A 52 3.91 1.08 17.17
C ALA A 52 4.45 0.15 18.27
N GLU A 53 4.90 -1.06 17.91
CA GLU A 53 5.52 -2.02 18.84
C GLU A 53 6.80 -1.46 19.47
N LEU A 54 7.56 -0.66 18.71
CA LEU A 54 8.77 0.03 19.18
C LEU A 54 8.48 1.30 20.00
N GLY A 55 7.21 1.60 20.27
CA GLY A 55 6.78 2.77 21.05
C GLY A 55 6.63 4.06 20.24
N GLY A 56 6.78 4.02 18.90
CA GLY A 56 6.48 5.13 18.01
C GLY A 56 4.97 5.36 17.87
N LYS A 57 4.58 6.59 17.57
CA LYS A 57 3.18 6.91 17.30
C LYS A 57 2.81 6.51 15.87
N ALA A 58 1.94 5.52 15.73
CA ALA A 58 1.43 5.06 14.44
C ALA A 58 -0.10 4.94 14.43
N GLN A 59 -0.71 5.11 13.27
CA GLN A 59 -2.16 4.99 13.11
C GLN A 59 -2.56 4.45 11.74
N TRP A 60 -3.62 3.63 11.72
CA TRP A 60 -4.32 3.30 10.48
C TRP A 60 -5.29 4.43 10.11
N ALA A 61 -5.24 4.87 8.87
CA ALA A 61 -6.25 5.74 8.28
C ALA A 61 -7.34 4.90 7.58
N PRO A 62 -8.51 5.46 7.28
CA PRO A 62 -9.54 4.74 6.54
C PRO A 62 -9.14 4.42 5.09
N ASN A 63 -8.26 5.23 4.48
CA ASN A 63 -7.62 4.97 3.19
C ASN A 63 -6.29 5.73 3.06
N GLU A 64 -5.56 5.47 1.98
CA GLU A 64 -4.23 6.04 1.73
C GLU A 64 -4.26 7.54 1.44
N LYS A 65 -5.35 8.06 0.86
CA LYS A 65 -5.53 9.50 0.65
C LYS A 65 -5.54 10.22 1.99
N VAL A 66 -6.36 9.77 2.94
CA VAL A 66 -6.43 10.36 4.28
C VAL A 66 -5.12 10.17 5.04
N ALA A 67 -4.46 9.02 4.89
CA ALA A 67 -3.13 8.80 5.45
C ALA A 67 -2.13 9.85 4.96
N ALA A 68 -2.08 10.08 3.66
CA ALA A 68 -1.19 11.07 3.05
C ALA A 68 -1.53 12.51 3.49
N GLU A 69 -2.82 12.84 3.63
CA GLU A 69 -3.29 14.15 4.12
C GLU A 69 -2.87 14.41 5.57
N VAL A 70 -3.07 13.42 6.46
CA VAL A 70 -2.63 13.51 7.86
C VAL A 70 -1.13 13.71 7.93
N GLY A 71 -0.36 12.93 7.16
CA GLY A 71 1.09 13.09 7.07
C GLY A 71 1.49 14.48 6.58
N LEU A 72 0.83 15.01 5.55
CA LEU A 72 1.11 16.35 5.03
C LEU A 72 0.80 17.43 6.08
N GLY A 73 -0.27 17.27 6.86
CA GLY A 73 -0.59 18.13 7.99
C GLY A 73 0.50 18.14 9.07
N VAL A 74 1.03 16.97 9.43
CA VAL A 74 2.18 16.83 10.35
C VAL A 74 3.39 17.59 9.80
N SER A 75 3.70 17.39 8.52
CA SER A 75 4.82 18.07 7.86
C SER A 75 4.63 19.59 7.82
N PHE A 76 3.44 20.11 7.53
CA PHE A 76 3.16 21.56 7.58
C PHE A 76 3.33 22.14 8.99
N GLY A 77 3.09 21.34 10.03
CA GLY A 77 3.39 21.66 11.42
C GLY A 77 4.88 21.58 11.79
N GLY A 78 5.77 21.27 10.84
CA GLY A 78 7.21 21.16 11.05
C GLY A 78 7.67 19.79 11.59
N GLY A 79 6.76 18.82 11.80
CA GLY A 79 7.08 17.48 12.26
C GLY A 79 7.49 16.54 11.12
N ARG A 80 8.29 15.51 11.42
CA ARG A 80 8.57 14.39 10.50
C ARG A 80 7.41 13.40 10.49
N THR A 81 7.09 12.89 9.31
CA THR A 81 6.05 11.87 9.13
C THR A 81 6.48 10.79 8.14
N LEU A 82 6.14 9.55 8.45
CA LEU A 82 6.24 8.41 7.55
C LEU A 82 4.84 8.00 7.14
N VAL A 83 4.56 8.04 5.83
CA VAL A 83 3.31 7.52 5.26
C VAL A 83 3.61 6.21 4.57
N THR A 84 2.83 5.15 4.85
CA THR A 84 3.09 3.82 4.28
C THR A 84 1.91 3.29 3.50
N MET A 85 2.18 2.67 2.37
CA MET A 85 1.16 2.07 1.54
C MET A 85 1.74 1.07 0.53
N LYS A 86 0.88 0.20 0.04
CA LYS A 86 1.14 -0.63 -1.13
C LYS A 86 1.08 0.23 -2.41
N HIS A 87 1.68 -0.24 -3.52
CA HIS A 87 1.67 0.49 -4.80
C HIS A 87 0.26 0.88 -5.28
N VAL A 88 -0.75 0.03 -5.10
CA VAL A 88 -2.14 0.38 -5.46
C VAL A 88 -2.71 1.49 -4.59
N GLY A 89 -2.24 1.61 -3.34
CA GLY A 89 -2.58 2.70 -2.45
C GLY A 89 -1.98 4.04 -2.89
N LEU A 90 -0.84 4.00 -3.59
CA LEU A 90 -0.24 5.20 -4.18
C LEU A 90 -1.18 5.83 -5.22
N ASN A 91 -1.99 5.02 -5.93
CA ASN A 91 -3.02 5.53 -6.83
C ASN A 91 -4.07 6.35 -6.06
N VAL A 92 -4.48 5.87 -4.87
CA VAL A 92 -5.46 6.54 -4.01
C VAL A 92 -4.91 7.85 -3.42
N ALA A 93 -3.62 7.87 -3.08
CA ALA A 93 -2.91 9.03 -2.52
C ALA A 93 -2.32 9.97 -3.59
N ALA A 94 -2.43 9.65 -4.87
CA ALA A 94 -1.73 10.34 -5.95
C ALA A 94 -2.02 11.85 -5.99
N ASP A 95 -3.27 12.27 -5.86
CA ASP A 95 -3.62 13.70 -5.89
C ASP A 95 -2.92 14.50 -4.78
N VAL A 96 -2.83 13.91 -3.57
CA VAL A 96 -2.09 14.51 -2.46
C VAL A 96 -0.61 14.60 -2.79
N LEU A 97 0.01 13.54 -3.32
CA LEU A 97 1.43 13.51 -3.69
C LEU A 97 1.77 14.56 -4.75
N PHE A 98 0.99 14.63 -5.83
CA PHE A 98 1.21 15.58 -6.94
C PHE A 98 1.08 17.02 -6.46
N THR A 99 0.09 17.32 -5.62
CA THR A 99 -0.10 18.67 -5.08
C THR A 99 0.95 19.02 -4.03
N ALA A 100 1.36 18.06 -3.19
CA ALA A 100 2.42 18.25 -2.20
C ALA A 100 3.78 18.54 -2.86
N ALA A 101 4.07 17.99 -4.03
CA ALA A 101 5.26 18.33 -4.81
C ALA A 101 5.33 19.83 -5.16
N TYR A 102 4.19 20.46 -5.42
CA TYR A 102 4.08 21.88 -5.73
C TYR A 102 4.10 22.76 -4.48
N SER A 103 3.28 22.40 -3.47
CA SER A 103 3.20 23.17 -2.21
C SER A 103 4.46 23.03 -1.37
N GLY A 104 5.26 22.01 -1.64
CA GLY A 104 6.40 21.66 -0.80
C GLY A 104 5.97 21.18 0.59
N VAL A 105 6.96 20.90 1.43
CA VAL A 105 6.80 20.44 2.80
C VAL A 105 7.59 21.32 3.75
N THR A 106 7.34 21.22 5.07
CA THR A 106 8.12 21.95 6.10
C THR A 106 8.99 20.97 6.88
N GLY A 107 8.38 20.08 7.66
CA GLY A 107 9.07 18.94 8.23
C GLY A 107 9.17 17.80 7.22
N GLY A 108 10.05 16.84 7.47
CA GLY A 108 10.30 15.73 6.57
C GLY A 108 9.03 14.89 6.28
N TYR A 109 8.71 14.75 5.00
CA TYR A 109 7.58 13.95 4.51
C TYR A 109 8.09 12.82 3.62
N VAL A 110 8.08 11.63 4.17
CA VAL A 110 8.52 10.41 3.47
C VAL A 110 7.32 9.49 3.26
N LEU A 111 7.12 9.05 2.01
CA LEU A 111 6.08 8.12 1.62
C LEU A 111 6.74 6.81 1.17
N ALA A 112 6.62 5.76 1.98
CA ALA A 112 7.06 4.42 1.65
C ALA A 112 5.99 3.72 0.83
N SER A 113 6.30 3.45 -0.46
CA SER A 113 5.45 2.70 -1.38
C SER A 113 6.07 1.33 -1.62
N ALA A 114 5.31 0.27 -1.33
CA ALA A 114 5.78 -1.09 -1.52
C ALA A 114 5.17 -1.71 -2.78
N ASP A 115 6.03 -1.97 -3.75
CA ASP A 115 5.69 -2.63 -5.01
C ASP A 115 5.70 -4.15 -4.84
N ASP A 116 4.93 -4.85 -5.67
CA ASP A 116 4.79 -6.30 -5.66
C ASP A 116 5.11 -6.90 -7.05
N PRO A 117 6.41 -6.92 -7.45
CA PRO A 117 6.82 -7.51 -8.70
C PRO A 117 6.37 -8.97 -8.82
N GLY A 118 5.77 -9.32 -9.96
CA GLY A 118 5.23 -10.66 -10.17
C GLY A 118 3.88 -10.91 -9.51
N MET A 119 3.27 -9.91 -8.87
CA MET A 119 1.90 -9.97 -8.34
C MET A 119 1.66 -11.13 -7.38
N ALA A 120 2.55 -11.32 -6.37
CA ALA A 120 2.38 -12.38 -5.37
C ALA A 120 1.07 -12.23 -4.58
N SER A 121 0.62 -10.98 -4.34
CA SER A 121 -0.61 -10.67 -3.61
C SER A 121 -1.38 -9.46 -4.18
N SER A 122 -1.20 -9.14 -5.46
CA SER A 122 -1.76 -7.93 -6.08
C SER A 122 -2.63 -8.24 -7.28
N GLN A 123 -3.61 -7.37 -7.56
CA GLN A 123 -4.49 -7.46 -8.72
C GLN A 123 -3.86 -6.95 -10.03
N ASN A 124 -2.77 -6.22 -9.95
CA ASN A 124 -1.97 -5.76 -11.08
C ASN A 124 -0.51 -5.53 -10.64
N GLU A 125 0.39 -5.43 -11.60
CA GLU A 125 1.76 -4.98 -11.39
C GLU A 125 1.87 -3.49 -11.70
N GLN A 126 2.52 -2.73 -10.83
CA GLN A 126 2.79 -1.31 -11.02
C GLN A 126 4.22 -1.00 -10.59
N ASP A 127 4.83 -0.04 -11.27
CA ASP A 127 6.16 0.46 -10.95
C ASP A 127 6.06 1.88 -10.39
N SER A 128 6.20 2.02 -9.08
CA SER A 128 6.13 3.31 -8.39
C SER A 128 7.20 4.30 -8.82
N ARG A 129 8.28 3.87 -9.49
CA ARG A 129 9.30 4.75 -10.09
C ARG A 129 8.68 5.69 -11.14
N ARG A 130 7.66 5.22 -11.87
CA ARG A 130 6.90 6.06 -12.84
C ARG A 130 6.11 7.16 -12.13
N TYR A 131 5.62 6.92 -10.91
CA TYR A 131 4.97 7.95 -10.09
C TYR A 131 5.94 9.04 -9.65
N ALA A 132 7.16 8.68 -9.26
CA ALA A 132 8.19 9.66 -8.91
C ALA A 132 8.46 10.63 -10.06
N VAL A 133 8.58 10.10 -11.29
CA VAL A 133 8.77 10.91 -12.51
C VAL A 133 7.57 11.81 -12.75
N ALA A 134 6.35 11.27 -12.72
CA ALA A 134 5.12 11.99 -13.03
C ALA A 134 4.84 13.10 -12.01
N ALA A 135 4.99 12.82 -10.72
CA ALA A 135 4.80 13.81 -9.65
C ALA A 135 5.97 14.80 -9.53
N GLY A 136 7.16 14.44 -10.04
CA GLY A 136 8.36 15.25 -9.91
C GLY A 136 8.91 15.26 -8.49
N VAL A 137 9.02 14.08 -7.85
CA VAL A 137 9.55 13.93 -6.49
C VAL A 137 10.73 12.95 -6.47
N PRO A 138 11.75 13.16 -5.63
CA PRO A 138 12.86 12.22 -5.52
C PRO A 138 12.40 10.87 -4.96
N MET A 139 13.08 9.81 -5.41
CA MET A 139 12.82 8.44 -4.96
C MET A 139 14.11 7.70 -4.65
N LEU A 140 14.14 7.08 -3.47
CA LEU A 140 15.16 6.15 -3.04
C LEU A 140 14.65 4.70 -3.15
N GLU A 141 15.55 3.77 -3.51
CA GLU A 141 15.23 2.36 -3.69
C GLU A 141 16.31 1.49 -3.02
N PRO A 142 16.06 1.00 -1.80
CA PRO A 142 17.01 0.14 -1.08
C PRO A 142 17.06 -1.27 -1.68
N SER A 143 18.23 -1.91 -1.55
CA SER A 143 18.47 -3.28 -2.00
C SER A 143 18.34 -4.34 -0.90
N ASP A 144 18.47 -3.93 0.35
CA ASP A 144 18.40 -4.79 1.54
C ASP A 144 17.90 -4.02 2.77
N SER A 145 17.87 -4.68 3.94
CA SER A 145 17.38 -4.06 5.17
C SER A 145 18.33 -2.98 5.71
N GLN A 146 19.65 -3.08 5.48
CA GLN A 146 20.57 -2.02 5.88
C GLN A 146 20.29 -0.74 5.10
N GLU A 147 20.17 -0.84 3.77
CA GLU A 147 19.81 0.32 2.96
C GLU A 147 18.39 0.82 3.25
N ALA A 148 17.44 -0.06 3.57
CA ALA A 148 16.11 0.35 4.00
C ALA A 148 16.16 1.23 5.26
N TYR A 149 17.03 0.89 6.20
CA TYR A 149 17.30 1.70 7.39
C TYR A 149 17.97 3.04 7.03
N ASP A 150 19.07 3.00 6.30
CA ASP A 150 19.90 4.18 5.99
C ASP A 150 19.13 5.16 5.07
N PHE A 151 18.44 4.63 4.06
CA PHE A 151 17.69 5.43 3.11
C PHE A 151 16.42 6.05 3.71
N THR A 152 15.86 5.48 4.75
CA THR A 152 14.79 6.14 5.51
C THR A 152 15.29 7.43 6.14
N GLY A 153 16.46 7.41 6.78
CA GLY A 153 17.08 8.61 7.32
C GLY A 153 17.48 9.62 6.25
N LEU A 154 18.07 9.14 5.17
CA LEU A 154 18.43 9.97 4.02
C LEU A 154 17.20 10.61 3.36
N ALA A 155 16.08 9.89 3.27
CA ALA A 155 14.83 10.41 2.72
C ALA A 155 14.31 11.61 3.52
N PHE A 156 14.37 11.55 4.87
CA PHE A 156 14.03 12.71 5.71
C PHE A 156 14.99 13.88 5.49
N ALA A 157 16.29 13.63 5.42
CA ALA A 157 17.28 14.66 5.17
C ALA A 157 17.06 15.36 3.80
N ILE A 158 16.78 14.59 2.74
CA ILE A 158 16.46 15.09 1.40
C ILE A 158 15.17 15.91 1.45
N SER A 159 14.12 15.36 2.09
CA SER A 159 12.82 16.03 2.18
C SER A 159 12.93 17.39 2.84
N GLU A 160 13.65 17.50 3.95
CA GLU A 160 13.86 18.76 4.69
C GLU A 160 14.77 19.73 3.94
N ARG A 161 15.88 19.24 3.36
CA ARG A 161 16.83 20.08 2.63
C ARG A 161 16.20 20.80 1.44
N TRP A 162 15.40 20.10 0.65
CA TRP A 162 14.76 20.67 -0.54
C TRP A 162 13.29 20.99 -0.35
N GLN A 163 12.73 20.76 0.85
CA GLN A 163 11.33 20.98 1.14
C GLN A 163 10.41 20.35 0.08
N ILE A 164 10.57 19.05 -0.11
CA ILE A 164 9.88 18.24 -1.13
C ILE A 164 9.49 16.88 -0.54
N PRO A 165 8.32 16.31 -0.92
CA PRO A 165 8.03 14.92 -0.59
C PRO A 165 9.09 13.99 -1.16
N VAL A 166 9.41 12.89 -0.44
CA VAL A 166 10.33 11.85 -0.93
C VAL A 166 9.61 10.52 -0.93
N LEU A 167 9.72 9.78 -2.02
CA LEU A 167 9.28 8.40 -2.11
C LEU A 167 10.42 7.46 -1.67
N LEU A 168 10.10 6.50 -0.83
CA LEU A 168 10.93 5.35 -0.51
C LEU A 168 10.28 4.12 -1.14
N ARG A 169 10.86 3.61 -2.22
CA ARG A 169 10.36 2.44 -2.92
C ARG A 169 10.90 1.17 -2.29
N LEU A 170 9.99 0.32 -1.88
CA LEU A 170 10.30 -1.02 -1.40
C LEU A 170 9.71 -2.05 -2.38
N THR A 171 10.23 -3.27 -2.36
CA THR A 171 9.62 -4.41 -3.06
C THR A 171 9.30 -5.51 -2.08
N THR A 172 8.41 -6.43 -2.42
CA THR A 172 8.00 -7.55 -1.56
C THR A 172 9.21 -8.26 -0.96
N ARG A 173 10.25 -8.49 -1.74
CA ARG A 173 11.46 -9.19 -1.28
C ARG A 173 12.22 -8.35 -0.25
N VAL A 174 12.44 -7.07 -0.48
CA VAL A 174 13.09 -6.19 0.50
C VAL A 174 12.26 -6.07 1.77
N CYS A 175 10.94 -5.93 1.65
CA CYS A 175 10.04 -5.82 2.81
C CYS A 175 10.16 -7.00 3.77
N HIS A 176 10.24 -8.23 3.25
CA HIS A 176 10.10 -9.44 4.04
C HIS A 176 11.40 -10.23 4.25
N SER A 177 12.44 -10.01 3.43
CA SER A 177 13.72 -10.68 3.62
C SER A 177 14.47 -10.10 4.82
N HIS A 178 15.02 -10.96 5.65
CA HIS A 178 15.80 -10.56 6.81
C HIS A 178 17.29 -10.51 6.44
N THR A 179 17.91 -9.36 6.69
CA THR A 179 19.36 -9.19 6.54
C THR A 179 19.94 -8.55 7.78
N LEU A 180 21.28 -8.56 7.86
CA LEU A 180 22.00 -7.96 8.99
C LEU A 180 21.97 -6.44 8.88
N VAL A 181 21.51 -5.79 9.93
CA VAL A 181 21.44 -4.32 10.04
C VAL A 181 22.28 -3.88 11.22
N ARG A 182 23.12 -2.88 11.00
CA ARG A 182 23.83 -2.16 12.06
C ARG A 182 23.13 -0.82 12.27
N PRO A 183 22.18 -0.74 13.22
CA PRO A 183 21.50 0.51 13.50
C PRO A 183 22.50 1.54 14.05
N HIS A 184 22.43 2.75 13.55
CA HIS A 184 23.12 3.91 14.10
C HIS A 184 22.09 4.97 14.50
N ARG A 185 22.46 5.89 15.40
CA ARG A 185 21.56 6.97 15.84
C ARG A 185 22.04 8.35 15.38
N GLU A 186 22.86 8.37 14.34
CA GLU A 186 23.49 9.59 13.82
C GLU A 186 22.58 10.34 12.83
N PHE A 187 21.29 10.29 13.08
CA PHE A 187 20.33 11.09 12.30
C PHE A 187 20.20 12.47 12.91
N THR A 188 20.13 13.48 12.05
CA THR A 188 19.89 14.86 12.49
C THR A 188 18.55 14.92 13.24
N PRO A 189 18.52 15.47 14.47
CA PRO A 189 17.26 15.63 15.21
C PRO A 189 16.25 16.45 14.41
N PRO A 190 14.94 16.13 14.51
CA PRO A 190 13.92 16.94 13.86
C PRO A 190 13.89 18.36 14.45
N PRO A 191 13.57 19.39 13.66
CA PRO A 191 13.33 20.71 14.18
C PRO A 191 12.11 20.71 15.12
N ALA A 192 12.05 21.68 16.03
CA ALA A 192 10.88 21.84 16.88
C ALA A 192 9.64 22.15 16.02
N PRO A 193 8.52 21.44 16.20
CA PRO A 193 7.31 21.68 15.44
C PRO A 193 6.83 23.12 15.59
N ALA A 194 6.58 23.80 14.47
CA ALA A 194 6.05 25.15 14.43
C ALA A 194 5.32 25.39 13.10
N PHE A 195 4.16 26.00 13.16
CA PHE A 195 3.42 26.38 11.96
C PHE A 195 3.74 27.82 11.56
N THR A 196 4.28 27.97 10.35
CA THR A 196 4.52 29.29 9.74
C THR A 196 3.56 29.48 8.56
N ARG A 197 2.79 30.56 8.63
CA ARG A 197 1.85 30.91 7.56
C ARG A 197 2.60 31.31 6.29
N ASN A 198 2.35 30.59 5.21
CA ASN A 198 2.89 30.89 3.88
C ASN A 198 1.84 30.57 2.80
N ILE A 199 0.87 31.48 2.65
CA ILE A 199 -0.25 31.29 1.72
C ILE A 199 0.21 31.06 0.28
N PRO A 200 1.17 31.83 -0.30
CA PRO A 200 1.59 31.63 -1.68
C PRO A 200 2.22 30.27 -1.97
N GLU A 201 2.79 29.60 -0.96
CA GLU A 201 3.40 28.29 -1.12
C GLU A 201 2.47 27.13 -0.74
N ARG A 202 1.49 27.38 0.14
CA ARG A 202 0.62 26.30 0.65
C ARG A 202 -0.74 26.22 -0.02
N VAL A 203 -1.20 27.29 -0.68
CA VAL A 203 -2.53 27.31 -1.33
C VAL A 203 -2.35 27.29 -2.84
N MET A 204 -2.60 26.13 -3.44
CA MET A 204 -2.37 25.88 -4.86
C MET A 204 -3.54 26.34 -5.75
N VAL A 205 -3.72 27.66 -5.83
CA VAL A 205 -4.51 28.29 -6.90
C VAL A 205 -3.62 28.57 -8.12
N PRO A 206 -4.14 28.75 -9.34
CA PRO A 206 -3.32 28.93 -10.55
C PRO A 206 -2.24 30.01 -10.44
N ALA A 207 -2.50 31.09 -9.73
CA ALA A 207 -1.54 32.19 -9.49
C ALA A 207 -0.32 31.72 -8.66
N HIS A 208 -0.51 30.80 -7.72
CA HIS A 208 0.55 30.24 -6.89
C HIS A 208 1.18 28.98 -7.52
N ALA A 209 0.37 28.16 -8.18
CA ALA A 209 0.82 26.90 -8.79
C ALA A 209 1.82 27.10 -9.93
N ARG A 210 1.65 28.14 -10.77
CA ARG A 210 2.59 28.44 -11.86
C ARG A 210 4.03 28.73 -11.38
N PRO A 211 4.27 29.63 -10.40
CA PRO A 211 5.62 29.78 -9.85
C PRO A 211 6.08 28.56 -9.05
N ALA A 212 5.17 27.81 -8.38
CA ALA A 212 5.50 26.57 -7.69
C ALA A 212 6.05 25.51 -8.65
N HIS A 213 5.47 25.36 -9.84
CA HIS A 213 5.99 24.47 -10.87
C HIS A 213 7.43 24.81 -11.27
N ARG A 214 7.75 26.09 -11.45
CA ARG A 214 9.12 26.53 -11.77
C ARG A 214 10.09 26.23 -10.61
N ARG A 215 9.66 26.39 -9.36
CA ARG A 215 10.46 26.01 -8.19
C ARG A 215 10.71 24.51 -8.15
N LEU A 216 9.67 23.71 -8.39
CA LEU A 216 9.78 22.25 -8.43
C LEU A 216 10.83 21.79 -9.47
N ARG A 217 10.79 22.32 -10.69
CA ARG A 217 11.77 22.00 -11.74
C ARG A 217 13.20 22.37 -11.35
N ARG A 218 13.40 23.51 -10.68
CA ARG A 218 14.72 23.89 -10.18
C ARG A 218 15.21 22.95 -9.07
N LYS A 219 14.36 22.62 -8.10
CA LYS A 219 14.68 21.63 -7.05
C LYS A 219 15.11 20.30 -7.63
N LEU A 220 14.37 19.78 -8.62
CA LEU A 220 14.74 18.52 -9.29
C LEU A 220 16.09 18.59 -9.98
N ALA A 221 16.40 19.70 -10.66
CA ALA A 221 17.71 19.90 -11.29
C ALA A 221 18.85 19.98 -10.26
N GLU A 222 18.60 20.59 -9.08
CA GLU A 222 19.56 20.65 -7.98
C GLU A 222 19.76 19.25 -7.36
N ILE A 223 18.68 18.50 -7.14
CA ILE A 223 18.73 17.13 -6.62
C ILE A 223 19.45 16.20 -7.60
N ALA A 224 19.22 16.35 -8.92
CA ALA A 224 19.91 15.57 -9.93
C ALA A 224 21.44 15.79 -9.88
N ARG A 225 21.88 17.04 -9.81
CA ARG A 225 23.31 17.38 -9.65
C ARG A 225 23.89 16.82 -8.35
N TRP A 226 23.17 16.99 -7.24
CA TRP A 226 23.59 16.42 -5.97
C TRP A 226 23.69 14.89 -6.03
N ASN A 227 22.76 14.22 -6.71
CA ASN A 227 22.81 12.77 -6.86
C ASN A 227 24.01 12.32 -7.72
N ASP A 228 24.37 13.07 -8.75
CA ASP A 228 25.58 12.82 -9.53
C ASP A 228 26.87 13.01 -8.73
N GLU A 229 26.91 13.98 -7.81
CA GLU A 229 28.15 14.37 -7.10
C GLU A 229 28.29 13.65 -5.76
N GLN A 230 27.19 13.52 -4.99
CA GLN A 230 27.20 13.15 -3.58
C GLN A 230 26.12 12.12 -3.22
N GLY A 231 25.29 11.71 -4.19
CA GLY A 231 24.18 10.80 -3.94
C GLY A 231 24.61 9.39 -3.54
N PRO A 232 23.67 8.59 -3.06
CA PRO A 232 23.92 7.23 -2.61
C PRO A 232 24.14 6.29 -3.81
N VAL A 233 25.31 6.34 -4.40
CA VAL A 233 25.70 5.50 -5.54
C VAL A 233 26.84 4.58 -5.11
N VAL A 234 26.62 3.28 -5.28
CA VAL A 234 27.64 2.25 -5.06
C VAL A 234 28.26 1.88 -6.40
N GLU A 235 29.57 1.98 -6.48
CA GLU A 235 30.36 1.50 -7.63
C GLU A 235 31.26 0.36 -7.15
N ILE A 236 31.22 -0.76 -7.84
CA ILE A 236 32.04 -1.93 -7.60
C ILE A 236 32.92 -2.13 -8.82
N ASP A 237 34.23 -2.18 -8.59
CA ASP A 237 35.20 -2.47 -9.62
C ASP A 237 35.18 -3.95 -10.02
N GLY A 238 35.43 -4.21 -11.30
CA GLY A 238 35.44 -5.56 -11.83
C GLY A 238 35.57 -5.60 -13.35
N THR A 239 35.23 -6.75 -13.93
CA THR A 239 35.19 -6.91 -15.38
C THR A 239 34.05 -6.06 -15.96
N ARG A 240 34.31 -5.38 -17.07
CA ARG A 240 33.36 -4.49 -17.77
C ARG A 240 32.81 -5.11 -19.06
N GLU A 241 32.69 -6.45 -19.03
CA GLU A 241 32.19 -7.27 -20.17
C GLU A 241 31.32 -8.44 -19.65
N PRO A 242 30.08 -8.18 -19.24
CA PRO A 242 29.39 -6.90 -19.16
C PRO A 242 29.70 -6.13 -17.88
N GLY A 243 29.64 -4.79 -17.92
CA GLY A 243 29.38 -3.97 -16.75
C GLY A 243 27.88 -3.90 -16.50
N ILE A 244 27.48 -3.76 -15.24
CA ILE A 244 26.08 -3.86 -14.79
C ILE A 244 25.60 -2.52 -14.21
N VAL A 245 24.46 -2.02 -14.68
CA VAL A 245 23.72 -0.94 -14.02
C VAL A 245 22.44 -1.55 -13.42
N THR A 246 22.20 -1.32 -12.12
CA THR A 246 21.11 -2.00 -11.40
C THR A 246 20.62 -1.15 -10.24
N SER A 247 19.43 -1.43 -9.69
CA SER A 247 18.89 -0.80 -8.48
C SER A 247 18.08 -1.80 -7.64
N GLY A 248 17.78 -1.41 -6.40
CA GLY A 248 16.96 -2.21 -5.50
C GLY A 248 17.46 -3.63 -5.30
N VAL A 249 16.57 -4.57 -5.05
CA VAL A 249 16.92 -5.98 -4.78
C VAL A 249 17.60 -6.67 -5.97
N ALA A 250 17.36 -6.21 -7.20
CA ALA A 250 18.01 -6.74 -8.39
C ALA A 250 19.55 -6.62 -8.31
N ALA A 251 20.07 -5.63 -7.57
CA ALA A 251 21.50 -5.50 -7.31
C ALA A 251 22.07 -6.68 -6.51
N MET A 252 21.34 -7.19 -5.54
CA MET A 252 21.78 -8.33 -4.72
C MET A 252 21.85 -9.59 -5.57
N HIS A 253 20.87 -9.80 -6.46
CA HIS A 253 20.90 -10.91 -7.41
C HIS A 253 22.05 -10.78 -8.42
N ALA A 254 22.33 -9.57 -8.88
CA ALA A 254 23.43 -9.31 -9.82
C ALA A 254 24.82 -9.54 -9.18
N LEU A 255 24.99 -9.14 -7.91
CA LEU A 255 26.21 -9.42 -7.14
C LEU A 255 26.50 -10.92 -7.02
N GLU A 256 25.47 -11.71 -6.75
CA GLU A 256 25.61 -13.18 -6.63
C GLU A 256 25.73 -13.86 -8.01
N ALA A 257 25.04 -13.35 -9.01
CA ALA A 257 25.07 -13.91 -10.37
C ALA A 257 26.43 -13.70 -11.05
N ALA A 258 27.08 -12.54 -10.82
CA ALA A 258 28.32 -12.13 -11.46
C ALA A 258 29.26 -11.39 -10.46
N PRO A 259 29.83 -12.09 -9.45
CA PRO A 259 30.59 -11.46 -8.38
C PRO A 259 31.87 -10.75 -8.83
N GLY A 260 32.36 -11.02 -10.05
CA GLY A 260 33.52 -10.37 -10.64
C GLY A 260 33.21 -9.24 -11.63
N ALA A 261 31.93 -8.93 -11.87
CA ALA A 261 31.56 -7.87 -12.81
C ALA A 261 31.63 -6.48 -12.16
N ALA A 262 32.02 -5.48 -12.96
CA ALA A 262 31.87 -4.09 -12.54
C ALA A 262 30.39 -3.74 -12.45
N MET A 263 30.01 -3.03 -11.37
CA MET A 263 28.61 -2.67 -11.12
C MET A 263 28.47 -1.22 -10.68
N LEU A 264 27.45 -0.54 -11.19
CA LEU A 264 27.01 0.75 -10.67
C LEU A 264 25.54 0.62 -10.20
N LYS A 265 25.30 0.94 -8.93
CA LYS A 265 23.99 0.91 -8.30
C LYS A 265 23.62 2.27 -7.75
N PRO A 266 22.72 3.04 -8.41
CA PRO A 266 22.13 4.22 -7.79
C PRO A 266 21.14 3.81 -6.69
N GLY A 267 21.29 4.40 -5.50
CA GLY A 267 20.29 4.27 -4.43
C GLY A 267 19.15 5.28 -4.58
N MET A 268 19.42 6.45 -5.18
CA MET A 268 18.36 7.35 -5.65
C MET A 268 18.10 7.08 -7.13
N VAL A 269 16.90 6.56 -7.42
CA VAL A 269 16.47 6.16 -8.76
C VAL A 269 15.70 7.25 -9.49
N HIS A 270 15.29 8.31 -8.80
CA HIS A 270 14.75 9.53 -9.42
C HIS A 270 15.10 10.77 -8.58
N PRO A 271 15.64 11.84 -9.22
CA PRO A 271 16.25 11.84 -10.55
C PRO A 271 17.54 11.00 -10.58
N LEU A 272 17.80 10.33 -11.70
CA LEU A 272 18.97 9.45 -11.85
C LEU A 272 20.30 10.25 -11.91
N PRO A 273 21.42 9.66 -11.41
CA PRO A 273 22.78 10.23 -11.53
C PRO A 273 23.34 9.93 -12.93
N LEU A 274 22.78 10.59 -13.96
CA LEU A 274 23.03 10.25 -15.37
C LEU A 274 24.49 10.42 -15.79
N GLU A 275 25.21 11.40 -15.26
CA GLU A 275 26.61 11.64 -15.63
C GLU A 275 27.54 10.58 -15.02
N ARG A 276 27.26 10.09 -13.80
CA ARG A 276 28.00 8.94 -13.24
C ARG A 276 27.74 7.68 -14.05
N ILE A 277 26.47 7.40 -14.37
CA ILE A 277 26.10 6.22 -15.18
C ILE A 277 26.72 6.31 -16.57
N ARG A 278 26.74 7.48 -17.20
CA ARG A 278 27.36 7.71 -18.50
C ARG A 278 28.85 7.39 -18.47
N ARG A 279 29.59 7.88 -17.46
CA ARG A 279 31.02 7.60 -17.31
C ARG A 279 31.27 6.11 -17.08
N PHE A 280 30.48 5.46 -16.26
CA PHE A 280 30.56 4.02 -16.01
C PHE A 280 30.34 3.23 -17.31
N ALA A 281 29.22 3.49 -18.02
CA ALA A 281 28.87 2.80 -19.26
C ALA A 281 29.90 3.02 -20.38
N ALA A 282 30.48 4.22 -20.50
CA ALA A 282 31.53 4.51 -21.47
C ALA A 282 32.81 3.69 -21.22
N GLY A 283 33.06 3.26 -20.01
CA GLY A 283 34.17 2.36 -19.65
C GLY A 283 33.86 0.88 -19.86
N CYS A 284 32.62 0.51 -20.24
CA CYS A 284 32.22 -0.88 -20.44
C CYS A 284 32.31 -1.27 -21.91
N ARG A 285 32.70 -2.50 -22.20
CA ARG A 285 32.61 -3.08 -23.54
C ARG A 285 31.15 -3.44 -23.88
N ARG A 286 30.42 -3.94 -22.88
CA ARG A 286 28.97 -4.13 -22.87
C ARG A 286 28.42 -3.57 -21.57
N CYS A 287 27.26 -2.95 -21.59
CA CYS A 287 26.57 -2.46 -20.41
C CYS A 287 25.16 -3.02 -20.34
N VAL A 288 24.86 -3.80 -19.32
CA VAL A 288 23.58 -4.47 -19.12
C VAL A 288 22.83 -3.81 -17.96
N VAL A 289 21.54 -3.54 -18.16
CA VAL A 289 20.66 -3.08 -17.09
C VAL A 289 19.95 -4.29 -16.47
N VAL A 290 20.10 -4.43 -15.15
CA VAL A 290 19.41 -5.46 -14.35
C VAL A 290 18.41 -4.78 -13.43
N GLU A 291 17.13 -4.92 -13.72
CA GLU A 291 16.02 -4.32 -12.95
C GLU A 291 14.78 -5.22 -13.00
N GLU A 292 13.93 -5.17 -11.97
CA GLU A 292 12.65 -5.88 -11.94
C GLU A 292 11.53 -5.08 -12.62
N GLY A 293 10.54 -5.80 -13.13
CA GLY A 293 9.35 -5.23 -13.75
C GLY A 293 9.63 -4.55 -15.09
N ASP A 294 8.89 -3.50 -15.40
CA ASP A 294 9.03 -2.73 -16.63
C ASP A 294 10.37 -1.99 -16.74
N PRO A 295 10.86 -1.72 -17.96
CA PRO A 295 12.17 -1.12 -18.19
C PRO A 295 12.20 0.38 -17.84
N TYR A 296 12.31 0.70 -16.56
CA TYR A 296 12.42 2.08 -16.09
C TYR A 296 13.85 2.65 -16.27
N LEU A 297 14.86 1.94 -15.71
CA LEU A 297 16.26 2.35 -15.84
C LEU A 297 16.70 2.28 -17.30
N LEU A 298 16.42 1.16 -17.96
CA LEU A 298 16.77 0.94 -19.36
C LEU A 298 16.25 2.06 -20.26
N ASP A 299 14.96 2.41 -20.13
CA ASP A 299 14.32 3.47 -20.91
C ASP A 299 14.95 4.84 -20.62
N ALA A 300 15.17 5.15 -19.35
CA ALA A 300 15.77 6.42 -18.94
C ALA A 300 17.20 6.58 -19.47
N LEU A 301 18.01 5.52 -19.42
CA LEU A 301 19.38 5.53 -19.92
C LEU A 301 19.42 5.67 -21.45
N ARG A 302 18.56 4.97 -22.16
CA ARG A 302 18.41 5.10 -23.62
C ARG A 302 17.96 6.50 -24.02
N ALA A 303 16.98 7.07 -23.33
CA ALA A 303 16.52 8.43 -23.55
C ALA A 303 17.64 9.47 -23.33
N ALA A 304 18.57 9.17 -22.40
CA ALA A 304 19.76 9.99 -22.16
C ALA A 304 20.91 9.73 -23.14
N GLY A 305 20.74 8.85 -24.14
CA GLY A 305 21.77 8.48 -25.11
C GLY A 305 22.93 7.68 -24.48
N ILE A 306 22.70 6.95 -23.40
CA ILE A 306 23.70 6.07 -22.76
C ILE A 306 23.56 4.68 -23.41
N PRO A 307 24.66 4.13 -23.98
CA PRO A 307 24.61 2.84 -24.64
C PRO A 307 24.43 1.72 -23.60
N VAL A 308 23.33 0.99 -23.71
CA VAL A 308 23.01 -0.18 -22.91
C VAL A 308 22.40 -1.27 -23.77
N ASP A 309 22.64 -2.51 -23.41
CA ASP A 309 22.10 -3.68 -24.12
C ASP A 309 20.57 -3.74 -24.06
N GLU A 310 19.96 -4.47 -25.00
CA GLU A 310 18.54 -4.77 -24.96
C GLU A 310 18.24 -5.80 -23.87
N ARG A 311 17.07 -5.64 -23.24
CA ARG A 311 16.53 -6.62 -22.31
C ARG A 311 15.40 -7.40 -23.00
N PRO A 312 15.49 -8.73 -23.11
CA PRO A 312 14.41 -9.55 -23.67
C PRO A 312 13.10 -9.39 -22.88
N GLU A 313 11.98 -9.48 -23.59
CA GLU A 313 10.62 -9.26 -23.05
C GLU A 313 10.32 -10.13 -21.83
N GLY A 314 10.78 -11.40 -21.82
CA GLY A 314 10.50 -12.36 -20.74
C GLY A 314 10.98 -11.90 -19.36
N TYR A 315 11.99 -11.04 -19.28
CA TYR A 315 12.50 -10.52 -18.01
C TYR A 315 11.65 -9.39 -17.40
N ARG A 316 10.60 -8.96 -18.06
CA ARG A 316 9.64 -7.99 -17.50
C ARG A 316 8.67 -8.63 -16.50
N PHE A 317 8.48 -9.95 -16.57
CA PHE A 317 7.45 -10.64 -15.83
C PHE A 317 8.03 -11.38 -14.62
N GLY A 318 7.41 -11.19 -13.46
CA GLY A 318 7.79 -11.84 -12.22
C GLY A 318 9.02 -11.25 -11.56
N GLU A 319 9.34 -11.76 -10.36
CA GLU A 319 10.56 -11.40 -9.65
C GLU A 319 11.81 -11.92 -10.38
N LEU A 320 12.90 -11.19 -10.28
CA LEU A 320 14.21 -11.70 -10.64
C LEU A 320 14.76 -12.63 -9.54
N ASP A 321 15.58 -13.57 -9.97
CA ASP A 321 16.44 -14.38 -9.12
C ASP A 321 17.84 -14.49 -9.74
N VAL A 322 18.76 -15.12 -9.01
CA VAL A 322 20.16 -15.25 -9.44
C VAL A 322 20.27 -16.02 -10.77
N GLY A 323 19.44 -17.05 -10.98
CA GLY A 323 19.44 -17.83 -12.22
C GLY A 323 19.01 -17.01 -13.41
N ARG A 324 17.87 -16.31 -13.27
CA ARG A 324 17.35 -15.40 -14.31
C ARG A 324 18.35 -14.29 -14.64
N VAL A 325 19.01 -13.72 -13.63
CA VAL A 325 20.05 -12.69 -13.87
C VAL A 325 21.24 -13.27 -14.61
N ARG A 326 21.69 -14.51 -14.31
CA ARG A 326 22.76 -15.17 -15.07
C ARG A 326 22.39 -15.35 -16.55
N SER A 327 21.18 -15.83 -16.83
CA SER A 327 20.67 -15.95 -18.20
C SER A 327 20.58 -14.60 -18.91
N LEU A 328 20.11 -13.54 -18.23
CA LEU A 328 20.08 -12.18 -18.79
C LEU A 328 21.49 -11.68 -19.17
N LEU A 329 22.46 -11.85 -18.26
CA LEU A 329 23.86 -11.42 -18.51
C LEU A 329 24.50 -12.22 -19.64
N ALA A 330 24.14 -13.50 -19.83
CA ALA A 330 24.55 -14.32 -20.97
C ALA A 330 23.87 -13.93 -22.29
N GLY A 331 22.86 -13.06 -22.24
CA GLY A 331 22.08 -12.69 -23.43
C GLY A 331 21.04 -13.71 -23.86
N GLU A 332 20.68 -14.63 -22.98
CA GLU A 332 19.71 -15.69 -23.26
C GLU A 332 18.27 -15.14 -23.23
N GLN A 333 17.43 -15.72 -24.10
CA GLN A 333 15.99 -15.49 -24.01
C GLN A 333 15.44 -16.27 -22.83
N GLU A 334 14.70 -15.63 -21.95
CA GLU A 334 14.09 -16.31 -20.82
C GLU A 334 13.01 -17.29 -21.32
N PRO A 335 13.11 -18.58 -20.98
CA PRO A 335 12.01 -19.50 -21.26
C PRO A 335 10.79 -19.10 -20.44
N PRO A 336 9.57 -19.30 -20.94
CA PRO A 336 8.37 -19.04 -20.16
C PRO A 336 8.46 -19.79 -18.82
N PRO A 337 8.09 -19.16 -17.70
CA PRO A 337 8.14 -19.82 -16.40
C PRO A 337 7.28 -21.09 -16.45
N PRO A 338 7.74 -22.20 -15.89
CA PRO A 338 6.96 -23.42 -15.87
C PRO A 338 5.63 -23.16 -15.15
N PRO A 339 4.52 -23.73 -15.63
CA PRO A 339 3.22 -23.53 -15.02
C PRO A 339 3.28 -23.95 -13.55
N ARG A 340 3.13 -22.99 -12.64
CA ARG A 340 3.10 -23.28 -11.20
C ARG A 340 1.82 -24.06 -10.90
N ARG A 341 1.95 -25.35 -10.60
CA ARG A 341 0.86 -26.19 -10.08
C ARG A 341 0.65 -25.90 -8.59
N LEU A 342 0.27 -24.67 -8.27
CA LEU A 342 -0.14 -24.32 -6.91
C LEU A 342 -1.63 -24.69 -6.75
N LYS A 343 -1.97 -25.25 -5.60
CA LYS A 343 -3.38 -25.35 -5.20
C LYS A 343 -3.93 -23.92 -5.15
N PRO A 344 -4.99 -23.59 -5.91
CA PRO A 344 -5.51 -22.23 -5.89
C PRO A 344 -5.93 -21.85 -4.46
N PRO A 345 -5.68 -20.60 -4.02
CA PRO A 345 -6.11 -20.15 -2.72
C PRO A 345 -7.63 -20.26 -2.62
N GLN A 346 -8.13 -20.61 -1.44
CA GLN A 346 -9.55 -20.77 -1.16
C GLN A 346 -9.92 -20.03 0.12
N LEU A 347 -11.20 -19.66 0.25
CA LEU A 347 -11.74 -19.20 1.52
C LEU A 347 -11.54 -20.27 2.61
N CYS A 348 -11.21 -19.83 3.82
CA CYS A 348 -11.02 -20.72 4.97
C CYS A 348 -12.24 -21.65 5.18
N ASP A 349 -12.00 -22.83 5.75
CA ASP A 349 -13.10 -23.71 6.14
C ASP A 349 -13.94 -23.05 7.25
N GLY A 350 -15.27 -23.06 7.08
CA GLY A 350 -16.20 -22.39 7.99
C GLY A 350 -16.24 -20.85 7.84
N CYS A 351 -15.56 -20.29 6.84
CA CYS A 351 -15.62 -18.85 6.58
C CYS A 351 -17.06 -18.39 6.29
N PRO A 352 -17.57 -17.36 6.99
CA PRO A 352 -18.93 -16.87 6.78
C PRO A 352 -19.21 -16.37 5.36
N HIS A 353 -18.19 -15.91 4.66
CA HIS A 353 -18.33 -15.48 3.26
C HIS A 353 -18.74 -16.64 2.33
N ARG A 354 -18.35 -17.89 2.62
CA ARG A 354 -18.75 -19.06 1.80
C ARG A 354 -20.28 -19.19 1.73
N SER A 355 -20.97 -19.04 2.85
CA SER A 355 -22.43 -19.14 2.93
C SER A 355 -23.10 -18.04 2.09
N VAL A 356 -22.62 -16.80 2.20
CA VAL A 356 -23.16 -15.67 1.41
C VAL A 356 -23.01 -15.93 -0.08
N PHE A 357 -21.82 -16.32 -0.54
CA PHE A 357 -21.55 -16.57 -1.96
C PHE A 357 -22.24 -17.83 -2.50
N SER A 358 -22.57 -18.82 -1.64
CA SER A 358 -23.41 -19.95 -2.09
C SER A 358 -24.83 -19.49 -2.45
N VAL A 359 -25.40 -18.53 -1.71
CA VAL A 359 -26.71 -17.94 -2.04
C VAL A 359 -26.65 -17.20 -3.38
N PHE A 360 -25.61 -16.42 -3.64
CA PHE A 360 -25.46 -15.72 -4.93
C PHE A 360 -25.39 -16.69 -6.10
N LYS A 361 -24.64 -17.78 -5.95
CA LYS A 361 -24.54 -18.83 -6.95
C LYS A 361 -25.89 -19.52 -7.21
N ASP A 362 -26.60 -19.87 -6.13
CA ASP A 362 -27.91 -20.52 -6.23
C ASP A 362 -28.96 -19.65 -6.90
N LEU A 363 -28.92 -18.33 -6.67
CA LEU A 363 -29.83 -17.34 -7.27
C LEU A 363 -29.35 -16.84 -8.64
N ASP A 364 -28.27 -17.38 -9.17
CA ASP A 364 -27.66 -16.98 -10.43
C ASP A 364 -27.42 -15.45 -10.54
N CYS A 365 -26.93 -14.86 -9.45
CA CYS A 365 -26.61 -13.44 -9.39
C CYS A 365 -25.42 -13.11 -10.30
N ILE A 366 -25.43 -11.89 -10.88
CA ILE A 366 -24.28 -11.27 -11.53
C ILE A 366 -23.58 -10.43 -10.45
N VAL A 367 -22.40 -10.85 -10.03
CA VAL A 367 -21.73 -10.33 -8.85
C VAL A 367 -20.61 -9.35 -9.23
N ALA A 368 -20.86 -8.06 -9.04
CA ALA A 368 -19.81 -7.04 -9.03
C ALA A 368 -19.11 -7.09 -7.67
N GLY A 369 -17.94 -7.70 -7.62
CA GLY A 369 -17.16 -7.91 -6.41
C GLY A 369 -16.10 -6.85 -6.17
N ASP A 370 -15.52 -6.90 -4.98
CA ASP A 370 -14.51 -5.96 -4.49
C ASP A 370 -13.27 -6.69 -3.92
N ILE A 371 -12.32 -5.93 -3.38
CA ILE A 371 -11.06 -6.43 -2.82
C ILE A 371 -11.24 -6.87 -1.37
N GLY A 372 -10.89 -8.11 -1.07
CA GLY A 372 -10.89 -8.69 0.27
C GLY A 372 -10.78 -10.22 0.21
N CYS A 373 -10.82 -10.91 1.35
CA CYS A 373 -10.78 -12.38 1.38
C CYS A 373 -11.87 -13.01 0.50
N TYR A 374 -13.02 -12.36 0.40
CA TYR A 374 -14.15 -12.82 -0.41
C TYR A 374 -13.89 -12.78 -1.92
N THR A 375 -12.85 -12.09 -2.41
CA THR A 375 -12.39 -12.20 -3.81
C THR A 375 -12.07 -13.65 -4.19
N LEU A 376 -11.69 -14.47 -3.21
CA LEU A 376 -11.44 -15.90 -3.44
C LEU A 376 -12.71 -16.70 -3.82
N ALA A 377 -13.89 -16.10 -3.71
CA ALA A 377 -15.12 -16.69 -4.23
C ALA A 377 -15.15 -16.75 -5.78
N ALA A 378 -14.29 -16.02 -6.48
CA ALA A 378 -14.07 -16.19 -7.91
C ALA A 378 -13.45 -17.54 -8.27
N MET A 379 -12.80 -18.21 -7.30
CA MET A 379 -12.10 -19.48 -7.50
C MET A 379 -13.01 -20.67 -7.21
N PRO A 380 -12.70 -21.87 -7.78
CA PRO A 380 -13.40 -23.11 -7.42
C PRO A 380 -13.35 -23.38 -5.91
N PRO A 381 -14.40 -23.94 -5.31
CA PRO A 381 -15.63 -24.47 -5.93
C PRO A 381 -16.76 -23.44 -6.12
N LEU A 382 -16.64 -22.22 -5.60
CA LEU A 382 -17.72 -21.23 -5.61
C LEU A 382 -17.93 -20.65 -7.01
N GLN A 383 -16.92 -20.03 -7.60
CA GLN A 383 -16.99 -19.37 -8.89
C GLN A 383 -18.23 -18.45 -8.99
N ALA A 384 -18.40 -17.59 -7.98
CA ALA A 384 -19.59 -16.77 -7.75
C ALA A 384 -19.23 -15.26 -7.64
N MET A 385 -18.24 -14.82 -8.42
CA MET A 385 -17.86 -13.42 -8.56
C MET A 385 -17.46 -13.17 -10.01
N ASP A 386 -18.12 -12.18 -10.66
CA ASP A 386 -17.97 -11.93 -12.09
C ASP A 386 -17.00 -10.80 -12.42
N THR A 387 -16.88 -9.79 -11.55
CA THR A 387 -15.93 -8.67 -11.74
C THR A 387 -15.25 -8.31 -10.43
N GLN A 388 -14.00 -7.80 -10.55
CA GLN A 388 -13.24 -7.24 -9.43
C GLN A 388 -12.18 -6.29 -10.00
N ILE A 389 -12.15 -5.04 -9.55
CA ILE A 389 -11.28 -3.98 -10.10
C ILE A 389 -10.34 -3.42 -9.02
N CYS A 390 -10.86 -2.58 -8.13
CA CYS A 390 -10.09 -1.96 -7.05
C CYS A 390 -10.98 -1.75 -5.83
N MET A 391 -10.41 -1.35 -4.70
CA MET A 391 -11.17 -1.14 -3.47
C MET A 391 -12.27 -0.10 -3.65
N GLY A 392 -13.51 -0.49 -3.34
CA GLY A 392 -14.71 0.34 -3.46
C GLY A 392 -15.38 0.33 -4.82
N ALA A 393 -14.80 -0.31 -5.84
CA ALA A 393 -15.31 -0.26 -7.21
C ALA A 393 -16.58 -1.09 -7.44
N SER A 394 -16.88 -2.07 -6.60
CA SER A 394 -18.00 -2.99 -6.80
C SER A 394 -19.34 -2.27 -7.00
N ILE A 395 -19.60 -1.23 -6.21
CA ILE A 395 -20.88 -0.49 -6.28
C ILE A 395 -20.98 0.25 -7.61
N GLY A 396 -19.95 1.03 -7.98
CA GLY A 396 -19.96 1.76 -9.25
C GLY A 396 -20.04 0.85 -10.47
N VAL A 397 -19.31 -0.28 -10.47
CA VAL A 397 -19.37 -1.28 -11.55
C VAL A 397 -20.77 -1.92 -11.62
N GLY A 398 -21.35 -2.29 -10.47
CA GLY A 398 -22.70 -2.84 -10.40
C GLY A 398 -23.76 -1.87 -10.93
N LEU A 399 -23.67 -0.58 -10.57
CA LEU A 399 -24.55 0.48 -11.10
C LEU A 399 -24.39 0.60 -12.62
N GLY A 400 -23.18 0.62 -13.13
CA GLY A 400 -22.90 0.66 -14.57
C GLY A 400 -23.50 -0.52 -15.32
N LEU A 401 -23.39 -1.73 -14.77
CA LEU A 401 -24.03 -2.93 -15.34
C LEU A 401 -25.57 -2.80 -15.37
N ARG A 402 -26.17 -2.29 -14.29
CA ARG A 402 -27.62 -2.08 -14.22
C ARG A 402 -28.15 -1.07 -15.24
N HIS A 403 -27.35 -0.06 -15.59
CA HIS A 403 -27.72 0.90 -16.64
C HIS A 403 -27.63 0.32 -18.06
N THR A 404 -26.85 -0.73 -18.25
CA THR A 404 -26.52 -1.24 -19.60
C THR A 404 -27.27 -2.51 -19.96
N LEU A 405 -27.50 -3.41 -19.00
CA LEU A 405 -28.05 -4.73 -19.25
C LEU A 405 -29.56 -4.71 -19.49
N PRO A 406 -30.10 -5.67 -20.26
CA PRO A 406 -31.54 -5.90 -20.32
C PRO A 406 -32.17 -6.12 -18.95
N ALA A 407 -33.42 -5.77 -18.76
CA ALA A 407 -34.09 -5.72 -17.45
C ALA A 407 -34.02 -7.04 -16.66
N ASP A 408 -34.09 -8.17 -17.33
CA ASP A 408 -34.00 -9.50 -16.74
C ASP A 408 -32.61 -9.79 -16.17
N GLN A 409 -31.54 -9.38 -16.85
CA GLN A 409 -30.17 -9.51 -16.38
C GLN A 409 -29.83 -8.40 -15.35
N ALA A 410 -30.24 -7.16 -15.60
CA ALA A 410 -30.00 -6.03 -14.71
C ALA A 410 -30.49 -6.33 -13.28
N ARG A 411 -31.66 -6.94 -13.11
CA ARG A 411 -32.21 -7.32 -11.80
C ARG A 411 -31.37 -8.35 -11.05
N ARG A 412 -30.53 -9.12 -11.73
CA ARG A 412 -29.63 -10.11 -11.13
C ARG A 412 -28.29 -9.52 -10.67
N VAL A 413 -27.99 -8.27 -11.05
CA VAL A 413 -26.74 -7.61 -10.67
C VAL A 413 -26.78 -7.21 -9.20
N ILE A 414 -25.75 -7.61 -8.45
CA ILE A 414 -25.51 -7.19 -7.08
C ILE A 414 -24.07 -6.69 -6.93
N SER A 415 -23.85 -5.80 -5.96
CA SER A 415 -22.49 -5.40 -5.55
C SER A 415 -22.14 -6.02 -4.22
N VAL A 416 -20.91 -6.55 -4.08
CA VAL A 416 -20.44 -7.15 -2.84
C VAL A 416 -19.14 -6.48 -2.40
N ILE A 417 -19.11 -6.04 -1.14
CA ILE A 417 -18.00 -5.28 -0.56
C ILE A 417 -17.75 -5.69 0.89
N GLY A 418 -16.50 -5.76 1.32
CA GLY A 418 -16.13 -5.98 2.72
C GLY A 418 -16.28 -4.72 3.57
N ASP A 419 -16.41 -4.87 4.87
CA ASP A 419 -16.55 -3.78 5.86
C ASP A 419 -15.39 -2.76 5.81
N SER A 420 -14.16 -3.22 5.83
CA SER A 420 -12.97 -2.36 5.70
C SER A 420 -12.96 -1.63 4.37
N THR A 421 -13.21 -2.34 3.27
CA THR A 421 -13.25 -1.78 1.91
C THR A 421 -14.42 -0.81 1.72
N PHE A 422 -15.55 -1.06 2.37
CA PHE A 422 -16.69 -0.14 2.41
C PHE A 422 -16.30 1.21 3.03
N LEU A 423 -15.61 1.18 4.17
CA LEU A 423 -15.13 2.39 4.84
C LEU A 423 -13.96 3.05 4.09
N HIS A 424 -13.19 2.29 3.32
CA HIS A 424 -12.11 2.81 2.49
C HIS A 424 -12.64 3.69 1.35
N SER A 425 -13.56 3.19 0.54
CA SER A 425 -14.07 3.89 -0.65
C SER A 425 -15.52 3.58 -1.01
N GLY A 426 -16.15 2.57 -0.38
CA GLY A 426 -17.53 2.16 -0.73
C GLY A 426 -18.60 3.16 -0.34
N VAL A 427 -18.36 4.00 0.67
CA VAL A 427 -19.33 5.02 1.13
C VAL A 427 -19.71 5.97 -0.01
N THR A 428 -18.73 6.39 -0.82
CA THR A 428 -19.00 7.25 -2.00
C THR A 428 -19.82 6.53 -3.05
N GLY A 429 -19.66 5.21 -3.19
CA GLY A 429 -20.49 4.38 -4.07
C GLY A 429 -21.95 4.30 -3.61
N ILE A 430 -22.20 4.23 -2.29
CA ILE A 430 -23.57 4.28 -1.74
C ILE A 430 -24.21 5.66 -2.00
N ILE A 431 -23.44 6.73 -1.84
CA ILE A 431 -23.93 8.09 -2.15
C ILE A 431 -24.30 8.18 -3.64
N GLU A 432 -23.48 7.66 -4.55
CA GLU A 432 -23.77 7.60 -5.98
C GLU A 432 -25.04 6.78 -6.26
N MET A 433 -25.19 5.62 -5.62
CA MET A 433 -26.37 4.77 -5.75
C MET A 433 -27.67 5.50 -5.33
N ALA A 434 -27.61 6.29 -4.26
CA ALA A 434 -28.76 7.08 -3.80
C ALA A 434 -29.02 8.31 -4.68
N TYR A 435 -27.95 8.95 -5.17
CA TYR A 435 -28.04 10.18 -5.96
C TYR A 435 -28.45 9.93 -7.41
N ASN A 436 -27.96 8.85 -8.03
CA ASN A 436 -28.25 8.46 -9.41
C ASN A 436 -28.78 7.01 -9.47
N PRO A 437 -29.98 6.74 -8.92
CA PRO A 437 -30.49 5.38 -8.83
C PRO A 437 -30.82 4.81 -10.21
N PRO A 438 -30.39 3.57 -10.51
CA PRO A 438 -30.83 2.89 -11.74
C PRO A 438 -32.31 2.56 -11.66
N ALA A 439 -33.00 2.59 -12.80
CA ALA A 439 -34.46 2.31 -12.87
C ALA A 439 -34.83 0.91 -12.36
N SER A 440 -33.89 -0.05 -12.39
CA SER A 440 -34.05 -1.41 -11.87
C SER A 440 -33.73 -1.55 -10.39
N GLY A 441 -33.45 -0.46 -9.67
CA GLY A 441 -32.90 -0.49 -8.30
C GLY A 441 -31.49 -1.06 -8.26
N HIS A 442 -30.95 -1.29 -7.07
CA HIS A 442 -29.67 -1.96 -6.88
C HIS A 442 -29.56 -2.57 -5.48
N VAL A 443 -28.87 -3.70 -5.40
CA VAL A 443 -28.60 -4.38 -4.12
C VAL A 443 -27.10 -4.36 -3.83
N VAL A 444 -26.73 -3.88 -2.65
CA VAL A 444 -25.36 -3.94 -2.13
C VAL A 444 -25.32 -4.88 -0.93
N VAL A 445 -24.37 -5.80 -0.92
CA VAL A 445 -24.13 -6.72 0.20
C VAL A 445 -22.77 -6.42 0.83
N ILE A 446 -22.80 -5.89 2.05
CA ILE A 446 -21.59 -5.63 2.87
C ILE A 446 -21.30 -6.88 3.68
N VAL A 447 -20.18 -7.55 3.41
CA VAL A 447 -19.73 -8.72 4.18
C VAL A 447 -18.84 -8.25 5.34
N ASP A 448 -19.47 -8.05 6.50
CA ASP A 448 -18.86 -7.50 7.71
C ASP A 448 -18.26 -8.61 8.58
N ASN A 449 -16.94 -8.73 8.55
CA ASN A 449 -16.19 -9.68 9.37
C ASN A 449 -15.43 -9.04 10.54
N ALA A 450 -15.64 -7.74 10.77
CA ALA A 450 -15.08 -6.93 11.84
C ALA A 450 -13.53 -6.89 11.89
N ILE A 451 -12.85 -7.04 10.74
CA ILE A 451 -11.38 -6.95 10.67
C ILE A 451 -10.89 -6.83 9.21
N THR A 452 -9.77 -6.18 8.96
CA THR A 452 -9.06 -6.23 7.68
C THR A 452 -8.26 -7.52 7.62
N ALA A 453 -8.93 -8.63 7.21
CA ALA A 453 -8.39 -9.98 7.40
C ALA A 453 -7.28 -10.35 6.42
N MET A 454 -7.36 -9.89 5.17
CA MET A 454 -6.49 -10.34 4.07
C MET A 454 -5.02 -9.98 4.29
N THR A 455 -4.73 -8.85 4.91
CA THR A 455 -3.39 -8.27 5.06
C THR A 455 -2.75 -8.57 6.43
N GLY A 456 -3.43 -9.32 7.31
CA GLY A 456 -2.85 -9.73 8.59
C GLY A 456 -3.71 -9.42 9.82
N LEU A 457 -5.01 -9.22 9.66
CA LEU A 457 -5.95 -8.96 10.75
C LEU A 457 -5.78 -7.56 11.38
N GLN A 458 -5.67 -6.52 10.56
CA GLN A 458 -5.55 -5.14 11.04
C GLN A 458 -6.89 -4.55 11.43
N GLU A 459 -6.83 -3.62 12.39
CA GLU A 459 -7.97 -2.82 12.80
C GLU A 459 -8.35 -1.78 11.73
N HIS A 460 -9.63 -1.44 11.68
CA HIS A 460 -10.18 -0.37 10.85
C HIS A 460 -11.32 0.34 11.60
N PRO A 461 -11.84 1.49 11.14
CA PRO A 461 -12.83 2.24 11.91
C PRO A 461 -14.09 1.45 12.32
N GLY A 462 -14.49 0.42 11.56
CA GLY A 462 -15.62 -0.46 11.89
C GLY A 462 -15.37 -1.44 13.03
N THR A 463 -14.11 -1.65 13.45
CA THR A 463 -13.78 -2.54 14.59
C THR A 463 -13.94 -1.86 15.94
N GLY A 464 -13.90 -0.52 15.99
CA GLY A 464 -13.90 0.26 17.23
C GLY A 464 -12.60 0.19 18.01
N ARG A 465 -11.49 -0.15 17.34
CA ARG A 465 -10.13 -0.20 17.89
C ARG A 465 -9.13 0.51 16.96
N SER A 466 -8.12 1.14 17.54
CA SER A 466 -6.99 1.75 16.85
C SER A 466 -5.90 0.72 16.54
N LEU A 467 -4.85 1.13 15.81
CA LEU A 467 -3.72 0.27 15.43
C LEU A 467 -3.08 -0.41 16.67
N ASP A 468 -2.96 0.31 17.77
CA ASP A 468 -2.43 -0.17 19.06
C ASP A 468 -3.49 -0.90 19.91
N HIS A 469 -4.59 -1.33 19.29
CA HIS A 469 -5.71 -2.07 19.88
C HIS A 469 -6.43 -1.35 21.02
N ARG A 470 -6.26 -0.03 21.16
CA ARG A 470 -7.02 0.77 22.12
C ARG A 470 -8.43 1.03 21.61
N ARG A 471 -9.34 1.30 22.54
CA ARG A 471 -10.73 1.64 22.21
C ARG A 471 -10.77 2.93 21.37
N ALA A 472 -11.52 2.87 20.27
CA ALA A 472 -11.79 3.99 19.39
C ALA A 472 -13.29 4.06 19.07
N THR A 473 -13.73 5.15 18.48
CA THR A 473 -15.11 5.26 17.98
C THR A 473 -15.34 4.23 16.88
N ARG A 474 -16.40 3.46 17.01
CA ARG A 474 -16.81 2.50 15.99
C ARG A 474 -17.68 3.19 14.94
N VAL A 475 -17.33 3.01 13.69
CA VAL A 475 -18.16 3.43 12.54
C VAL A 475 -19.01 2.25 12.11
N VAL A 476 -20.31 2.46 11.99
CA VAL A 476 -21.30 1.41 11.73
C VAL A 476 -21.78 1.50 10.28
N PRO A 477 -21.51 0.49 9.42
CA PRO A 477 -21.82 0.54 7.99
C PRO A 477 -23.28 0.81 7.66
N GLU A 478 -24.21 0.18 8.39
CA GLU A 478 -25.66 0.35 8.18
C GLU A 478 -26.15 1.77 8.51
N GLU A 479 -25.52 2.45 9.47
CA GLU A 479 -25.84 3.84 9.79
C GLU A 479 -25.39 4.79 8.68
N LEU A 480 -24.20 4.54 8.10
CA LEU A 480 -23.71 5.30 6.96
C LEU A 480 -24.59 5.11 5.73
N ALA A 481 -25.04 3.89 5.47
CA ALA A 481 -25.94 3.62 4.35
C ALA A 481 -27.27 4.37 4.52
N ARG A 482 -27.85 4.36 5.72
CA ARG A 482 -29.08 5.13 6.01
C ARG A 482 -28.86 6.63 5.90
N ALA A 483 -27.74 7.14 6.41
CA ALA A 483 -27.38 8.56 6.31
C ALA A 483 -27.18 9.02 4.85
N ALA A 484 -26.79 8.10 3.97
CA ALA A 484 -26.69 8.36 2.53
C ALA A 484 -28.05 8.33 1.80
N GLY A 485 -29.15 8.00 2.48
CA GLY A 485 -30.50 8.01 1.91
C GLY A 485 -31.00 6.63 1.47
N ILE A 486 -30.43 5.55 1.97
CA ILE A 486 -30.94 4.19 1.72
C ILE A 486 -31.89 3.80 2.86
N ASP A 487 -33.18 3.66 2.56
CA ASP A 487 -34.19 3.32 3.57
C ASP A 487 -34.18 1.81 3.91
N ASP A 488 -34.00 0.95 2.90
CA ASP A 488 -33.98 -0.51 3.10
C ASP A 488 -32.57 -1.01 3.41
N VAL A 489 -32.25 -1.04 4.71
CA VAL A 489 -30.95 -1.53 5.22
C VAL A 489 -31.19 -2.64 6.24
N ARG A 490 -30.74 -3.86 5.91
CA ARG A 490 -30.98 -5.09 6.66
C ARG A 490 -29.67 -5.65 7.20
N VAL A 491 -29.65 -6.04 8.49
CA VAL A 491 -28.47 -6.64 9.13
C VAL A 491 -28.81 -8.09 9.48
N LEU A 492 -28.05 -9.04 8.95
CA LEU A 492 -28.29 -10.48 9.12
C LEU A 492 -26.99 -11.21 9.48
N ASN A 493 -27.14 -12.36 10.18
CA ASN A 493 -26.02 -13.24 10.45
C ASN A 493 -25.96 -14.37 9.39
N PRO A 494 -24.92 -14.47 8.56
CA PRO A 494 -24.83 -15.43 7.46
C PRO A 494 -24.75 -16.89 7.87
N LEU A 495 -24.48 -17.20 9.15
CA LEU A 495 -24.43 -18.57 9.67
C LEU A 495 -25.73 -19.01 10.36
N ARG A 496 -26.56 -18.06 10.78
CA ARG A 496 -27.79 -18.34 11.54
C ARG A 496 -29.06 -18.02 10.74
N GLU A 497 -28.98 -17.07 9.82
CA GLU A 497 -30.12 -16.51 9.09
C GLU A 497 -29.95 -16.65 7.57
N LEU A 498 -29.27 -17.73 7.10
CA LEU A 498 -28.94 -17.87 5.68
C LEU A 498 -30.17 -18.04 4.80
N ASP A 499 -31.16 -18.83 5.24
CA ASP A 499 -32.40 -19.01 4.50
C ASP A 499 -33.21 -17.72 4.43
N ARG A 500 -33.29 -16.99 5.54
CA ARG A 500 -33.89 -15.65 5.57
C ARG A 500 -33.17 -14.69 4.62
N PHE A 501 -31.84 -14.69 4.60
CA PHE A 501 -31.07 -13.88 3.65
C PHE A 501 -31.40 -14.23 2.21
N ARG A 502 -31.51 -15.53 1.88
CA ARG A 502 -31.87 -16.01 0.54
C ARG A 502 -33.22 -15.45 0.10
N ASP A 503 -34.25 -15.58 0.95
CA ASP A 503 -35.61 -15.14 0.65
C ASP A 503 -35.67 -13.62 0.51
N GLU A 504 -35.09 -12.87 1.44
CA GLU A 504 -35.07 -11.41 1.42
C GLU A 504 -34.25 -10.84 0.26
N LEU A 505 -33.15 -11.51 -0.13
CA LEU A 505 -32.36 -11.13 -1.31
C LEU A 505 -33.19 -11.30 -2.60
N GLN A 506 -33.88 -12.43 -2.73
CA GLN A 506 -34.74 -12.69 -3.87
C GLN A 506 -35.88 -11.66 -3.98
N GLU A 507 -36.49 -11.28 -2.87
CA GLU A 507 -37.49 -10.21 -2.80
C GLU A 507 -36.89 -8.86 -3.23
N ALA A 508 -35.74 -8.47 -2.73
CA ALA A 508 -35.08 -7.20 -3.08
C ALA A 508 -34.71 -7.12 -4.56
N LEU A 509 -34.21 -8.23 -5.14
CA LEU A 509 -33.93 -8.32 -6.57
C LEU A 509 -35.19 -8.17 -7.44
N ALA A 510 -36.31 -8.70 -6.97
CA ALA A 510 -37.60 -8.59 -7.69
C ALA A 510 -38.23 -7.20 -7.54
N ALA A 511 -38.11 -6.58 -6.37
CA ALA A 511 -38.73 -5.28 -6.06
C ALA A 511 -38.12 -4.13 -6.85
N GLY A 512 -36.85 -4.20 -7.24
CA GLY A 512 -36.17 -3.13 -7.97
C GLY A 512 -35.98 -1.86 -7.13
N SER A 513 -35.82 -2.02 -5.80
CA SER A 513 -35.49 -0.97 -4.84
C SER A 513 -33.99 -0.85 -4.59
N LEU A 514 -33.58 0.23 -3.91
CA LEU A 514 -32.25 0.35 -3.37
C LEU A 514 -32.19 -0.35 -2.02
N THR A 515 -31.39 -1.42 -1.92
CA THR A 515 -31.32 -2.23 -0.71
C THR A 515 -29.85 -2.47 -0.31
N VAL A 516 -29.55 -2.37 0.97
CA VAL A 516 -28.23 -2.72 1.54
C VAL A 516 -28.40 -3.84 2.56
N PHE A 517 -27.72 -4.96 2.33
CA PHE A 517 -27.56 -6.02 3.32
C PHE A 517 -26.20 -5.90 4.01
N VAL A 518 -26.18 -6.00 5.34
CA VAL A 518 -24.95 -6.14 6.13
C VAL A 518 -24.92 -7.56 6.71
N MET A 519 -24.07 -8.40 6.11
CA MET A 519 -23.91 -9.80 6.52
C MET A 519 -22.84 -9.89 7.58
N ARG A 520 -23.24 -9.77 8.85
CA ARG A 520 -22.33 -9.60 10.00
C ARG A 520 -21.99 -10.91 10.69
N GLN A 521 -20.72 -11.30 10.59
CA GLN A 521 -20.15 -12.42 11.35
C GLN A 521 -18.65 -12.25 11.49
N PRO A 522 -18.10 -12.16 12.70
CA PRO A 522 -16.66 -11.99 12.92
C PRO A 522 -15.82 -13.06 12.24
N CYS A 523 -14.65 -12.65 11.72
CA CYS A 523 -13.67 -13.54 11.12
C CYS A 523 -13.20 -14.61 12.11
N LEU A 524 -13.28 -15.88 11.72
CA LEU A 524 -12.90 -17.01 12.58
C LEU A 524 -11.45 -16.93 13.08
N LEU A 525 -10.54 -16.44 12.22
CA LEU A 525 -9.12 -16.30 12.57
C LEU A 525 -8.87 -15.15 13.55
N ALA A 526 -9.75 -14.16 13.59
CA ALA A 526 -9.63 -12.99 14.46
C ALA A 526 -10.29 -13.16 15.83
N VAL A 527 -11.27 -14.05 15.98
CA VAL A 527 -12.09 -14.17 17.21
C VAL A 527 -11.25 -14.30 18.48
N GLY A 528 -10.17 -15.09 18.45
CA GLY A 528 -9.30 -15.30 19.60
C GLY A 528 -8.55 -14.01 20.00
N LYS A 529 -7.95 -13.33 19.01
CA LYS A 529 -7.24 -12.06 19.21
C LYS A 529 -8.20 -10.96 19.68
N THR A 530 -9.34 -10.81 19.02
CA THR A 530 -10.36 -9.82 19.39
C THR A 530 -10.82 -9.97 20.83
N LYS A 531 -11.14 -11.19 21.27
CA LYS A 531 -11.52 -11.46 22.66
C LYS A 531 -10.41 -11.11 23.66
N ALA A 532 -9.15 -11.37 23.30
CA ALA A 532 -8.00 -11.01 24.14
C ALA A 532 -7.87 -9.49 24.29
N TYR A 533 -8.01 -8.74 23.21
CA TYR A 533 -7.98 -7.26 23.24
C TYR A 533 -9.14 -6.67 24.05
N GLU A 534 -10.34 -7.16 23.86
CA GLU A 534 -11.52 -6.71 24.63
C GLU A 534 -11.35 -6.97 26.13
N LYS A 535 -10.81 -8.13 26.50
CA LYS A 535 -10.48 -8.45 27.89
C LYS A 535 -9.41 -7.51 28.46
N ALA A 536 -8.37 -7.19 27.68
CA ALA A 536 -7.32 -6.26 28.10
C ALA A 536 -7.87 -4.84 28.30
N ILE A 537 -8.73 -4.36 27.39
CA ILE A 537 -9.40 -3.05 27.49
C ILE A 537 -10.29 -3.00 28.74
N ALA A 538 -11.07 -4.05 29.03
CA ALA A 538 -11.93 -4.11 30.20
C ALA A 538 -11.11 -4.12 31.50
N GLY A 539 -10.00 -4.86 31.53
CA GLY A 539 -9.08 -4.91 32.67
C GLY A 539 -8.42 -3.58 32.98
N SER A 540 -8.04 -2.83 31.96
CA SER A 540 -7.42 -1.49 32.10
C SER A 540 -8.43 -0.43 32.59
N ALA A 541 -9.68 -0.51 32.15
CA ALA A 541 -10.75 0.38 32.65
C ALA A 541 -11.07 0.14 34.13
N ALA A 542 -11.04 -1.12 34.59
CA ALA A 542 -11.23 -1.48 36.01
C ALA A 542 -10.06 -1.00 36.90
N ALA A 543 -8.83 -0.99 36.38
CA ALA A 543 -7.66 -0.54 37.11
C ALA A 543 -7.55 1.01 37.23
N CYS A 544 -8.20 1.75 36.35
CA CYS A 544 -8.09 3.23 36.30
C CYS A 544 -9.08 3.95 37.20
N GLY A 545 -10.11 3.29 37.79
CA GLY A 545 -11.07 3.89 38.71
C GLY A 545 -11.85 5.11 38.20
N CYS A 546 -11.68 5.52 36.95
CA CYS A 546 -12.42 6.61 36.36
C CYS A 546 -13.78 6.11 35.88
N GLY A 547 -14.86 6.57 36.53
CA GLY A 547 -16.25 6.23 36.21
C GLY A 547 -16.74 6.73 34.86
N CYS A 548 -15.99 6.52 33.78
CA CYS A 548 -16.45 6.71 32.43
C CYS A 548 -17.42 5.60 32.08
N ALA A 549 -18.73 5.93 32.08
CA ALA A 549 -19.82 5.03 31.81
C ALA A 549 -19.56 4.25 30.50
N LEU A 550 -19.49 2.95 30.64
CA LEU A 550 -19.54 1.99 29.55
C LEU A 550 -20.91 2.11 28.86
N VAL A 551 -20.91 2.69 27.66
CA VAL A 551 -22.04 2.44 26.77
C VAL A 551 -21.96 0.95 26.42
N SER A 552 -22.85 0.18 27.02
CA SER A 552 -22.99 -1.26 26.76
C SER A 552 -23.25 -1.45 25.24
N PRO A 553 -22.62 -2.43 24.61
CA PRO A 553 -23.08 -2.85 23.29
C PRO A 553 -24.46 -3.47 23.49
N THR A 554 -25.48 -2.88 22.91
CA THR A 554 -26.77 -3.56 22.71
C THR A 554 -26.52 -4.79 21.82
N PRO A 555 -27.20 -5.91 22.11
CA PRO A 555 -26.95 -7.22 21.55
C PRO A 555 -27.13 -7.32 20.02
#